data_5697994f8e2b4eba9430b786b579fdbe
#
_entry.id   5697994f8e2b4eba9430b786b579fdbe
#
_cell.length_a   1.000
_cell.length_b   1.000
_cell.length_c   1.000
_cell.angle_alpha   90.00
_cell.angle_beta   90.00
_cell.angle_gamma   90.00
#
_symmetry.space_group_name_H-M   'P 1'
#
loop_
_entity.id
_entity.type
_entity.pdbx_description
1 polymer ?
#
loop_
_entity_poly.entity_id
_entity_poly.type
_entity_poly.pdbx_seq_one_letter_code
_entity_poly.pdbx_strand_id
1 'polypeptide(L)'
;MKGIKNYLTAVLITCTGLSAFAQDHIYSQFFNAPAYLNPALTGQFEGDIRLNMIYRNQWSGLSGDLSYLSASADLNIPKFGGGVGLLFTRSSEGTAYLRKNNIAANYAYSVGGEDLVLSFGIQAGFTNRQIDWGKLVFSDQIDMRLGYVPGSASSAQVPDFSSKFYFDAAGGVNLVYRNFMAGAAVHHINKPDESFTGTQAKLPMRLTANASFRIPLSSYYGYGQEDDGPYLIPSVVYYKQANVNSVSAGAQFKYRNLNTGLWYRSSGQGSPDAIVVSFIFDIFTNRENGEKLRLGISHDATTSKINYTNTSGTTEASIGFEKYFPNSSGYNKFNGLRCYHFY
;
A
#
# COMPACT_ATOMS: atom_id res chain seq x y z
N MET A 1 56.20 1.74 1.78
CA MET A 1 55.08 2.41 2.46
C MET A 1 53.87 2.76 1.58
N LYS A 2 53.96 2.81 0.26
CA LYS A 2 52.77 3.06 -0.63
C LYS A 2 51.82 1.86 -0.71
N GLY A 3 52.29 0.61 -0.64
CA GLY A 3 51.44 -0.58 -0.74
C GLY A 3 50.48 -0.78 0.46
N ILE A 4 50.98 -0.52 1.68
CA ILE A 4 50.18 -0.70 2.91
C ILE A 4 48.99 0.26 2.98
N LYS A 5 49.13 1.49 2.46
CA LYS A 5 48.02 2.46 2.41
C LYS A 5 46.88 1.96 1.48
N ASN A 6 47.21 1.35 0.36
CA ASN A 6 46.20 0.85 -0.60
C ASN A 6 45.46 -0.37 -0.05
N TYR A 7 46.12 -1.25 0.72
CA TYR A 7 45.43 -2.37 1.39
C TYR A 7 44.53 -1.90 2.54
N LEU A 8 44.97 -0.89 3.32
CA LEU A 8 44.12 -0.29 4.36
C LEU A 8 42.90 0.41 3.76
N THR A 9 43.04 1.09 2.62
CA THR A 9 41.90 1.73 1.93
C THR A 9 40.94 0.67 1.35
N ALA A 10 41.45 -0.42 0.78
CA ALA A 10 40.64 -1.53 0.28
C ALA A 10 39.90 -2.26 1.41
N VAL A 11 40.53 -2.47 2.57
CA VAL A 11 39.89 -3.09 3.74
C VAL A 11 38.85 -2.15 4.37
N LEU A 12 39.05 -0.83 4.35
CA LEU A 12 38.07 0.14 4.85
C LEU A 12 36.81 0.21 3.97
N ILE A 13 36.96 0.02 2.65
CA ILE A 13 35.83 0.02 1.70
C ILE A 13 34.98 -1.27 1.82
N THR A 14 35.61 -2.40 2.21
CA THR A 14 34.89 -3.68 2.39
C THR A 14 34.09 -3.74 3.69
N CYS A 15 34.33 -2.85 4.67
CA CYS A 15 33.61 -2.83 5.95
C CYS A 15 32.37 -1.95 5.99
N THR A 16 32.01 -1.25 4.90
CA THR A 16 30.71 -0.60 4.80
C THR A 16 29.65 -1.65 4.44
N GLY A 17 29.23 -2.44 5.40
CA GLY A 17 28.10 -3.34 5.29
C GLY A 17 26.87 -2.50 4.89
N LEU A 18 26.44 -2.62 3.64
CA LEU A 18 25.18 -2.07 3.17
C LEU A 18 24.07 -2.81 3.94
N SER A 19 23.55 -2.17 4.98
CA SER A 19 22.37 -2.64 5.66
C SER A 19 21.20 -2.59 4.67
N ALA A 20 20.88 -3.70 4.01
CA ALA A 20 19.69 -3.85 3.21
C ALA A 20 18.50 -3.99 4.18
N PHE A 21 17.67 -2.97 4.29
CA PHE A 21 16.41 -3.03 5.01
C PHE A 21 15.31 -3.50 4.08
N ALA A 22 14.53 -4.48 4.52
CA ALA A 22 13.29 -4.86 3.85
C ALA A 22 12.31 -3.67 3.89
N GLN A 23 11.65 -3.40 2.77
CA GLN A 23 10.67 -2.32 2.64
C GLN A 23 9.35 -2.91 2.21
N ASP A 24 8.26 -2.35 2.71
CA ASP A 24 6.94 -2.69 2.21
C ASP A 24 6.68 -2.00 0.87
N HIS A 25 5.87 -2.64 0.05
CA HIS A 25 5.43 -2.08 -1.22
C HIS A 25 4.46 -0.90 -1.02
N ILE A 26 4.32 -0.09 -2.07
CA ILE A 26 3.43 1.06 -2.12
C ILE A 26 2.46 0.84 -3.27
N TYR A 27 1.16 0.99 -3.02
CA TYR A 27 0.15 1.01 -4.08
C TYR A 27 0.04 2.40 -4.70
N SER A 28 -0.02 2.45 -6.03
CA SER A 28 -0.29 3.69 -6.77
C SER A 28 -1.76 4.09 -6.67
N GLN A 29 -2.66 3.10 -6.62
CA GLN A 29 -4.07 3.28 -6.29
C GLN A 29 -4.30 3.20 -4.77
N PHE A 30 -3.58 4.00 -3.98
CA PHE A 30 -3.60 3.96 -2.51
C PHE A 30 -5.01 4.11 -1.93
N PHE A 31 -5.89 4.84 -2.60
CA PHE A 31 -7.28 5.05 -2.20
C PHE A 31 -8.16 3.80 -2.39
N ASN A 32 -7.77 2.83 -3.23
CA ASN A 32 -8.45 1.55 -3.39
C ASN A 32 -7.94 0.47 -2.40
N ALA A 33 -6.94 0.81 -1.57
CA ALA A 33 -6.43 -0.02 -0.48
C ALA A 33 -6.47 0.72 0.87
N PRO A 34 -7.65 1.23 1.32
CA PRO A 34 -7.73 2.14 2.47
C PRO A 34 -7.23 1.51 3.76
N ALA A 35 -7.58 0.26 4.06
CA ALA A 35 -7.13 -0.44 5.26
C ALA A 35 -5.61 -0.71 5.29
N TYR A 36 -4.97 -0.80 4.12
CA TYR A 36 -3.51 -0.90 3.98
C TYR A 36 -2.82 0.45 4.16
N LEU A 37 -3.45 1.53 3.68
CA LEU A 37 -2.94 2.89 3.79
C LEU A 37 -2.97 3.38 5.25
N ASN A 38 -4.13 3.24 5.91
CA ASN A 38 -4.36 3.80 7.24
C ASN A 38 -5.50 3.03 7.95
N PRO A 39 -5.26 2.41 9.11
CA PRO A 39 -6.30 1.72 9.87
C PRO A 39 -7.50 2.60 10.23
N ALA A 40 -7.33 3.92 10.36
CA ALA A 40 -8.40 4.86 10.65
C ALA A 40 -9.45 4.99 9.53
N LEU A 41 -9.16 4.45 8.33
CA LEU A 41 -10.09 4.43 7.19
C LEU A 41 -11.02 3.20 7.20
N THR A 42 -10.88 2.30 8.17
CA THR A 42 -11.75 1.13 8.33
C THR A 42 -13.17 1.56 8.66
N GLY A 43 -14.15 1.03 7.94
CA GLY A 43 -15.56 1.41 8.09
C GLY A 43 -15.90 2.82 7.57
N GLN A 44 -14.95 3.49 6.92
CA GLN A 44 -15.15 4.83 6.37
C GLN A 44 -15.50 4.75 4.87
N PHE A 45 -16.74 4.34 4.57
CA PHE A 45 -17.28 4.23 3.22
C PHE A 45 -18.81 4.43 3.26
N GLU A 46 -19.40 4.58 2.08
CA GLU A 46 -20.84 4.72 1.90
C GLU A 46 -21.47 3.34 1.80
N GLY A 47 -22.00 2.84 2.91
CA GLY A 47 -22.57 1.51 3.01
C GLY A 47 -22.35 0.90 4.38
N ASP A 48 -22.79 -0.35 4.55
CA ASP A 48 -22.63 -1.13 5.76
C ASP A 48 -21.46 -2.13 5.65
N ILE A 49 -21.22 -2.65 4.42
CA ILE A 49 -20.12 -3.56 4.13
C ILE A 49 -19.35 -3.08 2.90
N ARG A 50 -18.02 -3.16 2.98
CA ARG A 50 -17.10 -2.94 1.87
C ARG A 50 -16.12 -4.10 1.75
N LEU A 51 -15.91 -4.54 0.52
CA LEU A 51 -14.88 -5.50 0.14
C LEU A 51 -13.96 -4.83 -0.87
N ASN A 52 -12.65 -4.90 -0.66
CA ASN A 52 -11.66 -4.40 -1.60
C ASN A 52 -10.59 -5.45 -1.85
N MET A 53 -10.13 -5.51 -3.07
CA MET A 53 -8.95 -6.28 -3.46
C MET A 53 -8.14 -5.48 -4.47
N ILE A 54 -6.84 -5.44 -4.30
CA ILE A 54 -5.89 -4.81 -5.22
C ILE A 54 -4.71 -5.75 -5.43
N TYR A 55 -4.33 -5.90 -6.68
CA TYR A 55 -3.17 -6.66 -7.11
C TYR A 55 -2.20 -5.75 -7.86
N ARG A 56 -0.93 -5.80 -7.50
CA ARG A 56 0.17 -5.07 -8.11
C ARG A 56 1.21 -6.03 -8.65
N ASN A 57 1.56 -5.88 -9.92
CA ASN A 57 2.70 -6.54 -10.55
C ASN A 57 3.75 -5.49 -10.90
N GLN A 58 4.87 -5.52 -10.18
CA GLN A 58 5.91 -4.50 -10.27
C GLN A 58 7.04 -5.00 -11.17
N TRP A 59 7.42 -4.14 -12.13
CA TRP A 59 8.56 -4.36 -13.03
C TRP A 59 8.50 -5.71 -13.76
N SER A 60 7.40 -5.95 -14.45
CA SER A 60 7.13 -7.21 -15.16
C SER A 60 8.16 -7.58 -16.23
N GLY A 61 9.03 -6.65 -16.65
CA GLY A 61 10.15 -6.90 -17.58
C GLY A 61 11.40 -7.48 -16.92
N LEU A 62 11.48 -7.49 -15.58
CA LEU A 62 12.61 -8.07 -14.86
C LEU A 62 12.40 -9.56 -14.57
N SER A 63 13.49 -10.32 -14.54
CA SER A 63 13.44 -11.70 -14.03
C SER A 63 13.25 -11.68 -12.53
N GLY A 64 12.19 -12.35 -12.04
CA GLY A 64 11.80 -12.39 -10.64
C GLY A 64 10.36 -11.90 -10.44
N ASP A 65 9.66 -12.52 -9.51
CA ASP A 65 8.29 -12.14 -9.16
C ASP A 65 8.32 -11.00 -8.14
N LEU A 66 7.73 -9.85 -8.47
CA LEU A 66 7.49 -8.74 -7.56
C LEU A 66 5.99 -8.45 -7.58
N SER A 67 5.23 -9.28 -6.89
CA SER A 67 3.78 -9.22 -6.87
C SER A 67 3.24 -9.01 -5.47
N TYR A 68 2.19 -8.20 -5.38
CA TYR A 68 1.58 -7.77 -4.13
C TYR A 68 0.07 -7.82 -4.25
N LEU A 69 -0.56 -8.43 -3.27
CA LEU A 69 -2.01 -8.53 -3.14
C LEU A 69 -2.43 -7.95 -1.80
N SER A 70 -3.44 -7.11 -1.79
CA SER A 70 -4.16 -6.71 -0.58
C SER A 70 -5.64 -6.98 -0.78
N ALA A 71 -6.26 -7.64 0.19
CA ALA A 71 -7.70 -7.84 0.24
C ALA A 71 -8.20 -7.40 1.62
N SER A 72 -9.28 -6.64 1.65
CA SER A 72 -9.90 -6.20 2.90
C SER A 72 -11.42 -6.37 2.85
N ALA A 73 -11.98 -6.65 4.02
CA ALA A 73 -13.40 -6.64 4.27
C ALA A 73 -13.66 -5.82 5.52
N ASP A 74 -14.49 -4.79 5.43
CA ASP A 74 -14.81 -3.94 6.56
C ASP A 74 -16.30 -3.61 6.66
N LEU A 75 -16.76 -3.45 7.89
CA LEU A 75 -18.13 -3.13 8.26
C LEU A 75 -18.15 -1.75 8.91
N ASN A 76 -19.08 -0.92 8.47
CA ASN A 76 -19.42 0.31 9.14
C ASN A 76 -20.47 0.02 10.22
N ILE A 77 -20.14 0.28 11.50
CA ILE A 77 -21.03 0.00 12.63
C ILE A 77 -21.29 1.31 13.40
N PRO A 78 -22.25 2.12 12.96
CA PRO A 78 -22.53 3.44 13.54
C PRO A 78 -22.82 3.40 15.06
N LYS A 79 -23.41 2.30 15.56
CA LYS A 79 -23.70 2.10 17.00
C LYS A 79 -22.43 2.07 17.86
N PHE A 80 -21.31 1.59 17.32
CA PHE A 80 -20.01 1.60 18.00
C PHE A 80 -19.16 2.82 17.64
N GLY A 81 -19.73 3.75 16.86
CA GLY A 81 -19.05 4.98 16.47
C GLY A 81 -17.98 4.83 15.42
N GLY A 82 -17.90 3.68 14.73
CA GLY A 82 -16.83 3.45 13.74
C GLY A 82 -16.99 2.15 12.98
N GLY A 83 -15.88 1.53 12.59
CA GLY A 83 -15.88 0.31 11.80
C GLY A 83 -14.93 -0.75 12.33
N VAL A 84 -15.22 -1.98 11.95
CA VAL A 84 -14.33 -3.14 12.14
C VAL A 84 -14.00 -3.74 10.79
N GLY A 85 -12.82 -4.35 10.66
CA GLY A 85 -12.42 -4.95 9.41
C GLY A 85 -11.33 -5.99 9.56
N LEU A 86 -11.15 -6.73 8.48
CA LEU A 86 -10.05 -7.66 8.28
C LEU A 86 -9.24 -7.23 7.07
N LEU A 87 -7.94 -7.34 7.17
CA LEU A 87 -6.99 -7.09 6.10
C LEU A 87 -6.14 -8.35 5.90
N PHE A 88 -6.07 -8.81 4.67
CA PHE A 88 -5.12 -9.81 4.22
C PHE A 88 -4.14 -9.17 3.23
N THR A 89 -2.84 -9.36 3.43
CA THR A 89 -1.84 -8.97 2.43
C THR A 89 -0.91 -10.13 2.12
N ARG A 90 -0.51 -10.20 0.85
CA ARG A 90 0.50 -11.14 0.39
C ARG A 90 1.50 -10.41 -0.49
N SER A 91 2.77 -10.56 -0.20
CA SER A 91 3.87 -10.18 -1.09
C SER A 91 4.65 -11.42 -1.54
N SER A 92 5.16 -11.36 -2.78
CA SER A 92 6.10 -12.33 -3.32
C SER A 92 7.23 -11.53 -3.97
N GLU A 93 8.47 -11.77 -3.54
CA GLU A 93 9.60 -10.94 -3.90
C GLU A 93 10.80 -11.79 -4.33
N GLY A 94 11.24 -11.55 -5.57
CA GLY A 94 12.45 -12.13 -6.11
C GLY A 94 12.37 -13.60 -6.50
N THR A 95 13.49 -14.11 -7.02
CA THR A 95 13.60 -15.47 -7.55
C THR A 95 13.53 -16.57 -6.49
N ALA A 96 13.90 -16.24 -5.25
CA ALA A 96 13.81 -17.16 -4.10
C ALA A 96 12.40 -17.23 -3.50
N TYR A 97 11.42 -16.58 -4.10
CA TYR A 97 10.04 -16.55 -3.61
C TYR A 97 9.96 -16.19 -2.12
N LEU A 98 10.62 -15.09 -1.75
CA LEU A 98 10.42 -14.50 -0.43
C LEU A 98 8.98 -14.05 -0.33
N ARG A 99 8.18 -14.75 0.46
CA ARG A 99 6.74 -14.50 0.63
C ARG A 99 6.46 -14.00 2.02
N LYS A 100 5.60 -12.96 2.10
CA LYS A 100 4.97 -12.54 3.34
C LYS A 100 3.46 -12.68 3.18
N ASN A 101 2.81 -13.32 4.13
CA ASN A 101 1.35 -13.35 4.24
C ASN A 101 1.00 -12.73 5.59
N ASN A 102 0.20 -11.68 5.60
CA ASN A 102 -0.28 -11.02 6.82
C ASN A 102 -1.80 -11.12 6.88
N ILE A 103 -2.32 -11.40 8.07
CA ILE A 103 -3.74 -11.29 8.40
C ILE A 103 -3.86 -10.39 9.61
N ALA A 104 -4.63 -9.32 9.50
CA ALA A 104 -4.81 -8.32 10.56
C ALA A 104 -6.28 -7.96 10.75
N ALA A 105 -6.66 -7.73 11.99
CA ALA A 105 -7.93 -7.14 12.38
C ALA A 105 -7.76 -5.64 12.60
N ASN A 106 -8.72 -4.86 12.14
CA ASN A 106 -8.76 -3.41 12.24
C ASN A 106 -9.98 -2.96 13.03
N TYR A 107 -9.80 -1.94 13.83
CA TYR A 107 -10.89 -1.20 14.45
C TYR A 107 -10.64 0.29 14.28
N ALA A 108 -11.67 1.04 13.87
CA ALA A 108 -11.62 2.48 13.80
C ALA A 108 -12.80 3.09 14.55
N TYR A 109 -12.55 4.21 15.23
CA TYR A 109 -13.54 5.01 15.94
C TYR A 109 -13.53 6.44 15.41
N SER A 110 -14.71 7.00 15.14
CA SER A 110 -14.87 8.34 14.59
C SER A 110 -15.67 9.22 15.52
N VAL A 111 -15.17 10.42 15.71
CA VAL A 111 -15.85 11.52 16.44
C VAL A 111 -15.93 12.73 15.54
N GLY A 112 -16.98 13.53 15.67
CA GLY A 112 -17.09 14.74 14.87
C GLY A 112 -18.47 15.37 14.90
N GLY A 113 -18.66 16.32 13.99
CA GLY A 113 -19.89 17.08 13.78
C GLY A 113 -20.13 17.34 12.30
N GLU A 114 -20.79 18.45 11.99
CA GLU A 114 -21.17 18.79 10.62
C GLU A 114 -19.98 19.08 9.70
N ASP A 115 -18.98 19.83 10.20
CA ASP A 115 -17.84 20.28 9.40
C ASP A 115 -16.57 19.46 9.61
N LEU A 116 -16.46 18.71 10.72
CA LEU A 116 -15.23 18.06 11.14
C LEU A 116 -15.49 16.61 11.56
N VAL A 117 -14.77 15.68 10.98
CA VAL A 117 -14.75 14.27 11.42
C VAL A 117 -13.31 13.84 11.65
N LEU A 118 -13.03 13.36 12.86
CA LEU A 118 -11.75 12.81 13.27
C LEU A 118 -11.92 11.32 13.51
N SER A 119 -11.09 10.50 12.87
CA SER A 119 -11.10 9.04 12.99
C SER A 119 -9.77 8.55 13.53
N PHE A 120 -9.82 7.62 14.46
CA PHE A 120 -8.66 6.92 15.02
C PHE A 120 -8.78 5.45 14.67
N GLY A 121 -7.66 4.82 14.28
CA GLY A 121 -7.64 3.41 13.93
C GLY A 121 -6.50 2.65 14.57
N ILE A 122 -6.76 1.40 14.90
CA ILE A 122 -5.76 0.44 15.36
C ILE A 122 -5.84 -0.82 14.51
N GLN A 123 -4.71 -1.45 14.33
CA GLN A 123 -4.57 -2.71 13.60
C GLN A 123 -3.68 -3.65 14.40
N ALA A 124 -4.06 -4.93 14.45
CA ALA A 124 -3.28 -5.99 15.06
C ALA A 124 -3.39 -7.25 14.21
N GLY A 125 -2.28 -7.91 13.97
CA GLY A 125 -2.24 -9.07 13.10
C GLY A 125 -1.01 -9.94 13.27
N PHE A 126 -0.99 -10.99 12.46
CA PHE A 126 0.13 -11.93 12.40
C PHE A 126 0.63 -12.03 10.98
N THR A 127 1.95 -12.02 10.85
CA THR A 127 2.65 -12.18 9.58
C THR A 127 3.41 -13.49 9.58
N ASN A 128 3.26 -14.24 8.51
CA ASN A 128 4.10 -15.37 8.18
C ASN A 128 5.04 -14.98 7.03
N ARG A 129 6.34 -15.01 7.27
CA ARG A 129 7.39 -14.81 6.27
C ARG A 129 8.02 -16.14 5.91
N GLN A 130 8.16 -16.41 4.61
CA GLN A 130 8.69 -17.68 4.10
C GLN A 130 9.69 -17.41 2.97
N ILE A 131 10.67 -18.31 2.84
CA ILE A 131 11.64 -18.31 1.76
C ILE A 131 11.86 -19.75 1.27
N ASP A 132 12.00 -19.92 -0.03
CA ASP A 132 12.31 -21.20 -0.65
C ASP A 132 13.83 -21.29 -0.90
N TRP A 133 14.53 -21.88 0.06
CA TRP A 133 15.98 -22.04 0.00
C TRP A 133 16.44 -22.88 -1.20
N GLY A 134 15.62 -23.83 -1.67
CA GLY A 134 15.94 -24.69 -2.80
C GLY A 134 15.98 -23.96 -4.14
N LYS A 135 15.46 -22.72 -4.19
CA LYS A 135 15.49 -21.87 -5.38
C LYS A 135 16.61 -20.83 -5.38
N LEU A 136 17.36 -20.74 -4.30
CA LEU A 136 18.55 -19.90 -4.25
C LEU A 136 19.69 -20.54 -5.02
N VAL A 137 20.42 -19.72 -5.75
CA VAL A 137 21.67 -20.10 -6.42
C VAL A 137 22.81 -19.42 -5.67
N PHE A 138 23.69 -20.22 -5.13
CA PHE A 138 24.87 -19.75 -4.39
C PHE A 138 26.08 -19.60 -5.32
N SER A 139 27.00 -18.75 -4.93
CA SER A 139 28.20 -18.43 -5.76
C SER A 139 29.07 -19.65 -6.09
N ASP A 140 29.12 -20.66 -5.20
CA ASP A 140 29.84 -21.93 -5.40
C ASP A 140 29.16 -22.89 -6.39
N GLN A 141 27.92 -22.59 -6.80
CA GLN A 141 27.17 -23.32 -7.82
C GLN A 141 27.29 -22.68 -9.21
N ILE A 142 28.02 -21.55 -9.33
CA ILE A 142 28.21 -20.83 -10.57
C ILE A 142 29.62 -21.09 -11.11
N ASP A 143 29.71 -21.83 -12.22
CA ASP A 143 30.96 -22.00 -12.96
C ASP A 143 31.27 -20.76 -13.79
N MET A 144 32.53 -20.32 -13.82
CA MET A 144 32.95 -19.12 -14.56
C MET A 144 32.74 -19.24 -16.09
N ARG A 145 32.64 -20.44 -16.62
CA ARG A 145 32.54 -20.70 -18.08
C ARG A 145 31.14 -21.19 -18.47
N LEU A 146 30.49 -21.98 -17.60
CA LEU A 146 29.20 -22.62 -17.89
C LEU A 146 28.01 -21.88 -17.23
N GLY A 147 28.28 -20.95 -16.35
CA GLY A 147 27.22 -20.31 -15.54
C GLY A 147 26.71 -21.23 -14.44
N TYR A 148 25.43 -21.11 -14.10
CA TYR A 148 24.80 -21.99 -13.10
C TYR A 148 24.79 -23.45 -13.56
N VAL A 149 25.31 -24.35 -12.73
CA VAL A 149 25.31 -25.80 -12.97
C VAL A 149 24.18 -26.45 -12.15
N PRO A 150 23.06 -26.85 -12.79
CA PRO A 150 21.96 -27.46 -12.10
C PRO A 150 22.38 -28.75 -11.37
N GLY A 151 21.98 -28.87 -10.09
CA GLY A 151 22.30 -30.05 -9.27
C GLY A 151 23.68 -30.02 -8.61
N SER A 152 24.49 -28.96 -8.81
CA SER A 152 25.74 -28.80 -8.05
C SER A 152 25.44 -28.58 -6.56
N ALA A 153 26.21 -29.26 -5.70
CA ALA A 153 26.12 -29.09 -4.26
C ALA A 153 26.67 -27.72 -3.86
N SER A 154 26.03 -27.07 -2.90
CA SER A 154 26.53 -25.84 -2.28
C SER A 154 27.06 -26.13 -0.87
N SER A 155 28.12 -25.44 -0.49
CA SER A 155 28.66 -25.41 0.87
C SER A 155 27.89 -24.43 1.78
N ALA A 156 26.92 -23.68 1.24
CA ALA A 156 26.11 -22.73 2.00
C ALA A 156 25.28 -23.46 3.05
N GLN A 157 25.35 -22.99 4.29
CA GLN A 157 24.50 -23.49 5.36
C GLN A 157 23.10 -22.91 5.20
N VAL A 158 22.14 -23.78 4.89
CA VAL A 158 20.73 -23.44 4.87
C VAL A 158 20.24 -23.37 6.33
N PRO A 159 19.58 -22.26 6.75
CA PRO A 159 18.99 -22.20 8.08
C PRO A 159 17.94 -23.29 8.30
N ASP A 160 17.81 -23.76 9.55
CA ASP A 160 16.84 -24.80 9.94
C ASP A 160 15.39 -24.38 9.71
N PHE A 161 15.14 -23.07 9.62
CA PHE A 161 13.80 -22.49 9.45
C PHE A 161 13.65 -21.82 8.10
N SER A 162 12.66 -22.26 7.34
CA SER A 162 12.20 -21.59 6.09
C SER A 162 10.99 -20.68 6.30
N SER A 163 10.48 -20.60 7.53
CA SER A 163 9.27 -19.88 7.88
C SER A 163 9.41 -19.18 9.24
N LYS A 164 8.92 -17.93 9.32
CA LYS A 164 8.90 -17.13 10.55
C LYS A 164 7.54 -16.51 10.74
N PHE A 165 6.97 -16.68 11.93
CA PHE A 165 5.75 -16.01 12.37
C PHE A 165 6.10 -14.90 13.33
N TYR A 166 5.43 -13.77 13.20
CA TYR A 166 5.53 -12.65 14.14
C TYR A 166 4.22 -11.87 14.23
N PHE A 167 4.02 -11.23 15.37
CA PHE A 167 2.93 -10.29 15.61
C PHE A 167 3.31 -8.92 15.04
N ASP A 168 2.31 -8.22 14.47
CA ASP A 168 2.47 -6.89 13.90
C ASP A 168 1.33 -5.98 14.33
N ALA A 169 1.66 -4.73 14.63
CA ALA A 169 0.71 -3.73 15.08
C ALA A 169 0.86 -2.42 14.34
N ALA A 170 -0.27 -1.75 14.08
CA ALA A 170 -0.30 -0.43 13.47
C ALA A 170 -1.36 0.46 14.12
N GLY A 171 -1.22 1.77 13.93
CA GLY A 171 -2.19 2.75 14.36
C GLY A 171 -2.22 3.93 13.42
N GLY A 172 -3.34 4.66 13.39
CA GLY A 172 -3.47 5.81 12.52
C GLY A 172 -4.58 6.76 12.93
N VAL A 173 -4.53 7.94 12.34
CA VAL A 173 -5.52 9.00 12.49
C VAL A 173 -5.90 9.54 11.13
N ASN A 174 -7.14 9.97 10.97
CA ASN A 174 -7.62 10.63 9.76
C ASN A 174 -8.56 11.76 10.13
N LEU A 175 -8.36 12.89 9.51
CA LEU A 175 -9.15 14.12 9.68
C LEU A 175 -9.85 14.45 8.37
N VAL A 176 -11.13 14.73 8.41
CA VAL A 176 -11.88 15.37 7.32
C VAL A 176 -12.43 16.68 7.86
N TYR A 177 -12.08 17.77 7.23
CA TYR A 177 -12.61 19.11 7.54
C TYR A 177 -13.13 19.75 6.25
N ARG A 178 -14.44 19.82 6.11
CA ARG A 178 -15.08 20.29 4.87
C ARG A 178 -14.47 19.57 3.65
N ASN A 179 -13.97 20.30 2.70
CA ASN A 179 -13.38 19.80 1.46
C ASN A 179 -11.90 19.35 1.59
N PHE A 180 -11.38 19.26 2.81
CA PHE A 180 -10.00 18.85 3.07
C PHE A 180 -9.97 17.55 3.87
N MET A 181 -9.10 16.65 3.47
CA MET A 181 -8.80 15.42 4.21
C MET A 181 -7.30 15.30 4.42
N ALA A 182 -6.89 14.88 5.62
CA ALA A 182 -5.52 14.51 5.93
C ALA A 182 -5.48 13.30 6.85
N GLY A 183 -4.54 12.42 6.64
CA GLY A 183 -4.35 11.21 7.44
C GLY A 183 -2.88 10.91 7.68
N ALA A 184 -2.62 10.20 8.78
CA ALA A 184 -1.31 9.65 9.09
C ALA A 184 -1.45 8.29 9.77
N ALA A 185 -0.54 7.36 9.45
CA ALA A 185 -0.48 6.06 10.10
C ALA A 185 0.95 5.59 10.30
N VAL A 186 1.14 4.78 11.34
CA VAL A 186 2.41 4.10 11.62
C VAL A 186 2.13 2.61 11.65
N HIS A 187 2.82 1.87 10.79
CA HIS A 187 2.81 0.41 10.76
C HIS A 187 4.10 -0.14 11.38
N HIS A 188 4.08 -1.39 11.81
CA HIS A 188 5.21 -2.07 12.47
C HIS A 188 5.69 -1.34 13.73
N ILE A 189 4.73 -0.87 14.55
CA ILE A 189 5.03 -0.11 15.78
C ILE A 189 5.90 -0.93 16.73
N ASN A 190 5.66 -2.22 16.80
CA ASN A 190 6.38 -3.17 17.63
C ASN A 190 7.72 -3.64 17.05
N LYS A 191 8.10 -3.19 15.82
CA LYS A 191 9.36 -3.53 15.11
C LYS A 191 9.66 -5.04 15.19
N PRO A 192 8.79 -5.91 14.65
CA PRO A 192 8.95 -7.34 14.77
C PRO A 192 10.26 -7.83 14.16
N ASP A 193 10.76 -8.96 14.64
CA ASP A 193 11.98 -9.60 14.10
C ASP A 193 11.61 -10.56 12.97
N GLU A 194 12.14 -10.30 11.78
CA GLU A 194 11.92 -11.08 10.55
C GLU A 194 13.04 -12.09 10.25
N SER A 195 14.01 -12.28 11.15
CA SER A 195 15.17 -13.12 10.90
C SER A 195 14.82 -14.60 10.78
N PHE A 196 15.44 -15.29 9.83
CA PHE A 196 15.46 -16.75 9.70
C PHE A 196 16.68 -17.39 10.38
N THR A 197 17.72 -16.62 10.68
CA THR A 197 19.04 -17.12 11.07
C THR A 197 19.38 -16.90 12.55
N GLY A 198 18.43 -16.38 13.34
CA GLY A 198 18.68 -16.01 14.74
C GLY A 198 19.41 -14.68 14.96
N THR A 199 20.03 -14.11 13.92
CA THR A 199 20.52 -12.73 13.96
C THR A 199 19.37 -11.77 13.87
N GLN A 200 19.25 -10.78 14.75
CA GLN A 200 18.13 -9.84 14.75
C GLN A 200 18.01 -9.06 13.43
N ALA A 201 16.86 -9.16 12.78
CA ALA A 201 16.48 -8.38 11.61
C ALA A 201 15.15 -7.66 11.87
N LYS A 202 15.20 -6.58 12.64
CA LYS A 202 14.00 -5.80 13.02
C LYS A 202 13.42 -5.08 11.82
N LEU A 203 12.14 -5.32 11.54
CA LEU A 203 11.38 -4.59 10.52
C LEU A 203 11.21 -3.12 10.97
N PRO A 204 11.68 -2.15 10.17
CA PRO A 204 11.54 -0.73 10.52
C PRO A 204 10.08 -0.29 10.47
N MET A 205 9.70 0.64 11.34
CA MET A 205 8.40 1.29 11.27
C MET A 205 8.20 1.95 9.91
N ARG A 206 7.00 1.79 9.34
CA ARG A 206 6.55 2.50 8.14
C ARG A 206 5.60 3.61 8.55
N LEU A 207 5.96 4.85 8.23
CA LEU A 207 5.11 6.02 8.34
C LEU A 207 4.42 6.27 7.00
N THR A 208 3.11 6.47 7.02
CA THR A 208 2.33 6.96 5.89
C THR A 208 1.65 8.27 6.28
N ALA A 209 1.61 9.23 5.36
CA ALA A 209 0.83 10.45 5.52
C ALA A 209 0.18 10.80 4.19
N ASN A 210 -1.05 11.26 4.21
CA ASN A 210 -1.76 11.66 3.01
C ASN A 210 -2.57 12.93 3.25
N ALA A 211 -2.75 13.72 2.20
CA ALA A 211 -3.66 14.85 2.18
C ALA A 211 -4.34 14.96 0.83
N SER A 212 -5.62 15.36 0.84
CA SER A 212 -6.45 15.51 -0.36
C SER A 212 -7.37 16.70 -0.20
N PHE A 213 -7.70 17.37 -1.31
CA PHE A 213 -8.64 18.47 -1.33
C PHE A 213 -9.65 18.27 -2.46
N ARG A 214 -10.96 18.36 -2.16
CA ARG A 214 -12.03 18.19 -3.14
C ARG A 214 -12.47 19.58 -3.67
N ILE A 215 -12.31 19.79 -4.97
CA ILE A 215 -12.66 21.02 -5.67
C ILE A 215 -13.83 20.73 -6.60
N PRO A 216 -15.04 21.24 -6.32
CA PRO A 216 -16.16 21.14 -7.26
C PRO A 216 -15.87 22.05 -8.46
N LEU A 217 -16.02 21.51 -9.68
CA LEU A 217 -15.75 22.24 -10.92
C LEU A 217 -17.01 22.88 -11.54
N SER A 218 -18.18 22.63 -10.97
CA SER A 218 -19.44 23.23 -11.39
C SER A 218 -20.17 23.83 -10.18
N SER A 219 -20.67 25.04 -10.36
CA SER A 219 -21.49 25.74 -9.35
C SER A 219 -22.99 25.48 -9.51
N TYR A 220 -23.39 24.73 -10.54
CA TYR A 220 -24.78 24.54 -10.93
C TYR A 220 -25.27 23.13 -10.62
N TYR A 221 -25.54 22.86 -9.35
CA TYR A 221 -26.28 21.66 -8.94
C TYR A 221 -27.52 22.09 -8.17
N GLY A 222 -28.70 21.69 -8.70
CA GLY A 222 -29.97 21.82 -8.00
C GLY A 222 -29.95 21.00 -6.70
N TYR A 223 -30.72 21.44 -5.73
CA TYR A 223 -30.93 20.73 -4.47
C TYR A 223 -31.13 19.23 -4.70
N GLY A 224 -30.22 18.40 -4.17
CA GLY A 224 -30.35 16.96 -4.10
C GLY A 224 -29.44 16.11 -5.01
N GLN A 225 -28.51 16.69 -5.79
CA GLN A 225 -27.57 15.95 -6.67
C GLN A 225 -26.12 16.39 -6.52
N GLU A 226 -25.66 16.59 -5.29
CA GLU A 226 -24.28 17.05 -5.04
C GLU A 226 -23.18 16.05 -5.45
N ASP A 227 -23.49 14.76 -5.55
CA ASP A 227 -22.47 13.72 -5.79
C ASP A 227 -22.20 13.37 -7.27
N ASP A 228 -23.04 13.78 -8.20
CA ASP A 228 -22.88 13.47 -9.64
C ASP A 228 -22.04 14.52 -10.42
N GLY A 229 -21.54 15.56 -9.76
CA GLY A 229 -20.76 16.62 -10.37
C GLY A 229 -19.32 16.29 -10.73
N PRO A 230 -18.69 17.08 -11.63
CA PRO A 230 -17.26 16.97 -11.86
C PRO A 230 -16.47 17.54 -10.68
N TYR A 231 -15.53 16.77 -10.17
CA TYR A 231 -14.62 17.15 -9.09
C TYR A 231 -13.18 16.99 -9.54
N LEU A 232 -12.32 17.92 -9.12
CA LEU A 232 -10.88 17.74 -9.14
C LEU A 232 -10.41 17.49 -7.71
N ILE A 233 -9.62 16.42 -7.51
CA ILE A 233 -9.15 16.01 -6.19
C ILE A 233 -7.62 15.93 -6.21
N PRO A 234 -6.91 17.09 -6.07
CA PRO A 234 -5.47 17.06 -5.83
C PRO A 234 -5.16 16.35 -4.53
N SER A 235 -4.13 15.53 -4.56
CA SER A 235 -3.73 14.72 -3.40
C SER A 235 -2.23 14.51 -3.37
N VAL A 236 -1.70 14.29 -2.16
CA VAL A 236 -0.32 13.91 -1.92
C VAL A 236 -0.28 12.78 -0.93
N VAL A 237 0.60 11.81 -1.17
CA VAL A 237 0.88 10.72 -0.25
C VAL A 237 2.38 10.62 -0.02
N TYR A 238 2.76 10.50 1.24
CA TYR A 238 4.12 10.34 1.69
C TYR A 238 4.29 9.00 2.40
N TYR A 239 5.36 8.28 2.05
CA TYR A 239 5.78 7.05 2.72
C TYR A 239 7.21 7.19 3.20
N LYS A 240 7.48 6.67 4.39
CA LYS A 240 8.84 6.57 4.93
C LYS A 240 9.01 5.26 5.67
N GLN A 241 10.04 4.48 5.32
CA GLN A 241 10.43 3.27 6.03
C GLN A 241 11.97 3.18 6.01
N ALA A 242 12.57 3.10 7.18
CA ALA A 242 14.04 3.18 7.34
C ALA A 242 14.61 4.44 6.65
N ASN A 243 15.55 4.23 5.74
CA ASN A 243 16.23 5.29 5.00
C ASN A 243 15.55 5.64 3.67
N VAL A 244 14.47 4.95 3.33
CA VAL A 244 13.73 5.20 2.08
C VAL A 244 12.46 5.97 2.37
N ASN A 245 12.21 6.93 1.52
CA ASN A 245 10.99 7.70 1.49
C ASN A 245 10.50 7.88 0.05
N SER A 246 9.22 8.06 -0.10
CA SER A 246 8.55 8.26 -1.38
C SER A 246 7.44 9.29 -1.23
N VAL A 247 7.34 10.18 -2.19
CA VAL A 247 6.25 11.15 -2.32
C VAL A 247 5.55 10.92 -3.63
N SER A 248 4.23 10.73 -3.58
CA SER A 248 3.36 10.72 -4.76
C SER A 248 2.44 11.94 -4.68
N ALA A 249 2.50 12.80 -5.68
CA ALA A 249 1.64 13.96 -5.79
C ALA A 249 0.93 13.95 -7.15
N GLY A 250 -0.34 14.31 -7.16
CA GLY A 250 -1.13 14.28 -8.39
C GLY A 250 -2.56 14.72 -8.14
N ALA A 251 -3.42 14.46 -9.11
CA ALA A 251 -4.83 14.78 -8.99
C ALA A 251 -5.69 13.72 -9.69
N GLN A 252 -6.90 13.55 -9.16
CA GLN A 252 -7.96 12.78 -9.76
C GLN A 252 -9.04 13.72 -10.29
N PHE A 253 -9.55 13.41 -11.46
CA PHE A 253 -10.77 14.00 -12.01
C PHE A 253 -11.89 12.97 -11.92
N LYS A 254 -12.89 13.25 -11.12
CA LYS A 254 -14.06 12.41 -10.91
C LYS A 254 -15.28 13.04 -11.55
N TYR A 255 -15.95 12.30 -12.40
CA TYR A 255 -17.22 12.71 -13.00
C TYR A 255 -18.14 11.51 -13.13
N ARG A 256 -19.25 11.53 -12.42
CA ARG A 256 -20.21 10.42 -12.35
C ARG A 256 -19.50 9.10 -11.99
N ASN A 257 -19.52 8.14 -12.90
CA ASN A 257 -18.98 6.79 -12.72
C ASN A 257 -17.50 6.66 -13.07
N LEU A 258 -16.88 7.71 -13.60
CA LEU A 258 -15.48 7.70 -14.05
C LEU A 258 -14.62 8.55 -13.13
N ASN A 259 -13.51 7.96 -12.68
CA ASN A 259 -12.45 8.67 -11.99
C ASN A 259 -11.12 8.39 -12.72
N THR A 260 -10.47 9.43 -13.18
CA THR A 260 -9.17 9.36 -13.85
C THR A 260 -8.12 10.08 -13.03
N GLY A 261 -6.94 9.50 -12.86
CA GLY A 261 -5.87 10.07 -12.05
C GLY A 261 -4.56 10.16 -12.80
N LEU A 262 -3.82 11.23 -12.52
CA LEU A 262 -2.44 11.41 -12.97
C LEU A 262 -1.57 11.78 -11.77
N TRP A 263 -0.47 11.02 -11.58
CA TRP A 263 0.40 11.15 -10.43
C TRP A 263 1.87 11.17 -10.84
N TYR A 264 2.65 11.94 -10.12
CA TYR A 264 4.10 11.90 -10.18
C TYR A 264 4.62 11.36 -8.85
N ARG A 265 5.46 10.32 -8.93
CA ARG A 265 6.13 9.73 -7.77
C ARG A 265 7.62 10.01 -7.84
N SER A 266 8.17 10.44 -6.70
CA SER A 266 9.60 10.65 -6.53
C SER A 266 10.08 10.01 -5.24
N SER A 267 11.37 9.65 -5.20
CA SER A 267 12.04 9.34 -3.94
C SER A 267 12.18 10.64 -3.12
N GLY A 268 12.28 10.50 -1.79
CA GLY A 268 12.41 11.68 -0.92
C GLY A 268 13.70 12.48 -1.07
N GLN A 269 14.62 12.02 -1.93
CA GLN A 269 15.79 12.79 -2.35
C GLN A 269 15.54 13.55 -3.67
N GLY A 270 14.28 13.61 -4.12
CA GLY A 270 13.89 14.30 -5.35
C GLY A 270 14.20 13.56 -6.66
N SER A 271 14.71 12.31 -6.58
CA SER A 271 14.92 11.51 -7.79
C SER A 271 13.59 11.02 -8.34
N PRO A 272 13.32 11.17 -9.66
CA PRO A 272 12.10 10.66 -10.28
C PRO A 272 12.00 9.14 -10.12
N ASP A 273 10.80 8.64 -9.87
CA ASP A 273 10.51 7.22 -9.74
C ASP A 273 9.51 6.75 -10.81
N ALA A 274 8.32 7.34 -10.88
CA ALA A 274 7.32 6.97 -11.88
C ALA A 274 6.33 8.10 -12.17
N ILE A 275 5.76 8.05 -13.37
CA ILE A 275 4.50 8.73 -13.74
C ILE A 275 3.41 7.66 -13.74
N VAL A 276 2.32 7.92 -13.06
CA VAL A 276 1.21 6.98 -12.88
C VAL A 276 -0.04 7.53 -13.54
N VAL A 277 -0.70 6.70 -14.34
CA VAL A 277 -2.03 6.97 -14.88
C VAL A 277 -3.00 5.94 -14.30
N SER A 278 -4.14 6.37 -13.83
CA SER A 278 -5.18 5.50 -13.27
C SER A 278 -6.55 5.78 -13.84
N PHE A 279 -7.35 4.72 -13.99
CA PHE A 279 -8.75 4.78 -14.40
C PHE A 279 -9.56 3.92 -13.44
N ILE A 280 -10.67 4.48 -12.95
CA ILE A 280 -11.57 3.80 -12.04
C ILE A 280 -12.99 3.98 -12.54
N PHE A 281 -13.75 2.91 -12.52
CA PHE A 281 -15.15 2.87 -12.93
C PHE A 281 -16.01 2.39 -11.78
N ASP A 282 -16.98 3.20 -11.38
CA ASP A 282 -17.98 2.86 -10.39
C ASP A 282 -19.27 2.41 -11.12
N ILE A 283 -19.65 1.15 -10.95
CA ILE A 283 -20.83 0.54 -11.56
C ILE A 283 -21.88 0.37 -10.46
N PHE A 284 -22.95 1.14 -10.54
CA PHE A 284 -24.07 1.01 -9.61
C PHE A 284 -25.00 -0.10 -10.11
N THR A 285 -25.03 -1.23 -9.40
CA THR A 285 -25.89 -2.38 -9.70
C THR A 285 -27.31 -2.19 -9.14
N ASN A 286 -27.40 -1.54 -7.98
CA ASN A 286 -28.66 -1.15 -7.39
C ASN A 286 -28.46 0.17 -6.59
N ARG A 287 -28.93 1.28 -7.15
CA ARG A 287 -28.78 2.60 -6.52
C ARG A 287 -29.61 2.75 -5.24
N GLU A 288 -30.76 2.08 -5.14
CA GLU A 288 -31.63 2.14 -3.95
C GLU A 288 -30.95 1.49 -2.73
N ASN A 289 -30.19 0.43 -2.94
CA ASN A 289 -29.44 -0.29 -1.90
C ASN A 289 -27.98 0.17 -1.81
N GLY A 290 -27.56 1.20 -2.53
CA GLY A 290 -26.18 1.67 -2.58
C GLY A 290 -25.19 0.60 -3.05
N GLU A 291 -25.64 -0.38 -3.84
CA GLU A 291 -24.76 -1.42 -4.38
C GLU A 291 -23.87 -0.83 -5.47
N LYS A 292 -22.58 -0.79 -5.18
CA LYS A 292 -21.56 -0.23 -6.07
C LYS A 292 -20.42 -1.22 -6.25
N LEU A 293 -20.12 -1.56 -7.51
CA LEU A 293 -18.92 -2.27 -7.91
C LEU A 293 -17.93 -1.26 -8.47
N ARG A 294 -16.73 -1.21 -7.90
CA ARG A 294 -15.62 -0.36 -8.33
C ARG A 294 -14.57 -1.21 -9.03
N LEU A 295 -14.19 -0.84 -10.23
CA LEU A 295 -13.11 -1.45 -10.98
C LEU A 295 -12.02 -0.42 -11.25
N GLY A 296 -10.77 -0.73 -10.92
CA GLY A 296 -9.65 0.18 -11.12
C GLY A 296 -8.49 -0.49 -11.84
N ILE A 297 -7.85 0.26 -12.72
CA ILE A 297 -6.58 -0.10 -13.35
C ILE A 297 -5.64 1.08 -13.29
N SER A 298 -4.36 0.85 -13.05
CA SER A 298 -3.32 1.87 -13.18
C SER A 298 -2.05 1.29 -13.77
N HIS A 299 -1.28 2.17 -14.39
CA HIS A 299 0.03 1.84 -14.92
C HIS A 299 1.04 2.91 -14.51
N ASP A 300 2.17 2.44 -13.95
CA ASP A 300 3.28 3.27 -13.51
C ASP A 300 4.38 3.19 -14.57
N ALA A 301 4.59 4.24 -15.33
CA ALA A 301 5.73 4.35 -16.22
C ALA A 301 6.98 4.73 -15.42
N THR A 302 7.93 3.80 -15.30
CA THR A 302 9.19 3.98 -14.55
C THR A 302 10.05 5.07 -15.17
N THR A 303 10.36 6.10 -14.42
CA THR A 303 11.20 7.25 -14.83
C THR A 303 12.55 7.29 -14.12
N SER A 304 12.79 6.35 -13.18
CA SER A 304 14.05 6.22 -12.46
C SER A 304 15.20 5.69 -13.36
N LYS A 305 16.42 5.61 -12.80
CA LYS A 305 17.61 5.14 -13.54
C LYS A 305 17.50 3.74 -14.16
N ILE A 306 16.65 2.87 -13.58
CA ILE A 306 16.41 1.53 -14.17
C ILE A 306 15.54 1.58 -15.42
N ASN A 307 14.89 2.68 -15.70
CA ASN A 307 14.07 3.09 -16.84
C ASN A 307 12.91 2.13 -17.20
N TYR A 308 12.00 2.62 -18.03
CA TYR A 308 10.80 1.88 -18.45
C TYR A 308 11.14 0.68 -19.34
N THR A 309 12.09 0.83 -20.25
CA THR A 309 12.48 -0.22 -21.22
C THR A 309 12.93 -1.51 -20.52
N ASN A 310 13.63 -1.37 -19.39
CA ASN A 310 14.12 -2.53 -18.64
C ASN A 310 13.05 -3.12 -17.73
N THR A 311 12.14 -2.30 -17.19
CA THR A 311 11.17 -2.70 -16.18
C THR A 311 9.80 -3.07 -16.73
N SER A 312 9.44 -2.58 -17.92
CA SER A 312 8.07 -2.60 -18.48
C SER A 312 7.03 -1.95 -17.54
N GLY A 313 7.51 -1.11 -16.60
CA GLY A 313 6.66 -0.42 -15.64
C GLY A 313 6.02 -1.34 -14.61
N THR A 314 4.95 -0.84 -13.98
CA THR A 314 4.18 -1.54 -12.95
C THR A 314 2.71 -1.39 -13.24
N THR A 315 1.95 -2.48 -13.14
CA THR A 315 0.51 -2.47 -13.36
C THR A 315 -0.22 -2.87 -12.10
N GLU A 316 -1.30 -2.15 -11.79
CA GLU A 316 -2.21 -2.49 -10.71
C GLU A 316 -3.63 -2.68 -11.24
N ALA A 317 -4.32 -3.67 -10.69
CA ALA A 317 -5.75 -3.88 -10.89
C ALA A 317 -6.44 -3.92 -9.53
N SER A 318 -7.60 -3.30 -9.42
CA SER A 318 -8.37 -3.28 -8.18
C SER A 318 -9.84 -3.57 -8.45
N ILE A 319 -10.48 -4.20 -7.48
CA ILE A 319 -11.92 -4.41 -7.42
C ILE A 319 -12.41 -4.06 -6.03
N GLY A 320 -13.49 -3.29 -5.97
CA GLY A 320 -14.18 -2.92 -4.74
C GLY A 320 -15.66 -3.22 -4.86
N PHE A 321 -16.30 -3.58 -3.75
CA PHE A 321 -17.74 -3.77 -3.66
C PHE A 321 -18.23 -3.12 -2.38
N GLU A 322 -19.28 -2.31 -2.48
CA GLU A 322 -19.94 -1.64 -1.35
C GLU A 322 -21.43 -1.88 -1.42
N LYS A 323 -22.08 -2.01 -0.25
CA LYS A 323 -23.51 -2.28 -0.15
C LYS A 323 -24.07 -1.87 1.20
N TYR A 324 -25.34 -1.43 1.24
CA TYR A 324 -26.17 -1.37 2.45
C TYR A 324 -26.86 -2.70 2.73
N PHE A 325 -26.97 -3.06 4.00
CA PHE A 325 -27.78 -4.20 4.38
C PHE A 325 -29.28 -3.91 4.23
N PRO A 326 -30.11 -4.93 3.96
CA PRO A 326 -31.56 -4.79 4.00
C PRO A 326 -31.99 -4.24 5.36
N ASN A 327 -32.85 -3.22 5.37
CA ASN A 327 -33.31 -2.50 6.56
C ASN A 327 -32.23 -1.65 7.29
N SER A 328 -31.09 -1.39 6.66
CA SER A 328 -30.20 -0.36 7.13
C SER A 328 -30.87 1.00 6.96
N SER A 329 -30.86 1.79 8.01
CA SER A 329 -31.48 3.14 7.99
C SER A 329 -30.67 4.15 7.17
N GLY A 330 -29.55 3.73 6.54
CA GLY A 330 -28.64 4.65 5.85
C GLY A 330 -28.09 5.74 6.80
N TYR A 331 -28.05 5.45 8.08
CA TYR A 331 -27.74 6.43 9.13
C TYR A 331 -26.30 6.90 9.02
N ASN A 332 -26.10 8.06 8.42
CA ASN A 332 -24.86 8.81 8.52
C ASN A 332 -24.82 9.49 9.90
N LYS A 333 -23.91 9.04 10.76
CA LYS A 333 -23.71 9.63 12.10
C LYS A 333 -23.37 11.12 12.04
N PHE A 334 -22.83 11.58 10.94
CA PHE A 334 -22.36 12.95 10.71
C PHE A 334 -22.85 13.44 9.35
N ASN A 335 -23.32 14.69 9.28
CA ASN A 335 -23.79 15.33 8.04
C ASN A 335 -22.65 15.89 7.16
N GLY A 336 -21.41 15.90 7.67
CA GLY A 336 -20.25 16.41 6.93
C GLY A 336 -19.70 15.42 5.89
N LEU A 337 -18.84 15.95 5.01
CA LEU A 337 -18.09 15.11 4.08
C LEU A 337 -17.26 14.06 4.83
N ARG A 338 -17.18 12.88 4.23
CA ARG A 338 -16.43 11.74 4.77
C ARG A 338 -15.24 11.43 3.87
N CYS A 339 -14.29 10.63 4.37
CA CYS A 339 -13.10 10.27 3.60
C CYS A 339 -13.42 9.62 2.26
N TYR A 340 -14.54 8.90 2.12
CA TYR A 340 -14.95 8.28 0.85
C TYR A 340 -15.38 9.26 -0.24
N HIS A 341 -15.67 10.51 0.08
CA HIS A 341 -15.94 11.56 -0.91
C HIS A 341 -14.68 12.07 -1.62
N PHE A 342 -13.50 11.68 -1.12
CA PHE A 342 -12.19 12.07 -1.67
C PHE A 342 -11.57 10.99 -2.57
N TYR A 343 -12.27 9.91 -2.83
CA TYR A 343 -11.75 8.80 -3.62
C TYR A 343 -12.70 8.37 -4.73
#